data_e073aa923f8f12358b2c81615445f4c1
#
_entry.id   e073aa923f8f12358b2c81615445f4c1
#
_cell.length_a   1.000
_cell.length_b   1.000
_cell.length_c   1.000
_cell.angle_alpha   90.00
_cell.angle_beta   90.00
_cell.angle_gamma   90.00
#
_symmetry.space_group_name_H-M   'P 1'
#
loop_
_entity.id
_entity.type
_entity.pdbx_description
1 polymer ?
#
loop_
_entity_poly.entity_id
_entity_poly.type
_entity_poly.pdbx_seq_one_letter_code
_entity_poly.pdbx_strand_id
1 'polypeptide(L)'
;MNVLDKYISKNFALYNGDSAEVMQGLPSDSMDYSIFSPPFEDLYTYSDSPRDLGNCRNTEEFYEQFTFIVKELFRIMKPGRLVSIHCMDLPTTKSTDGFIGLKDFPGILIKLFQDC
;
A
#
# COMPACT_ATOMS: atom_id res chain seq x y z
N MET A 1 -3.03 -2.51 -18.68
CA MET A 1 -2.18 -1.86 -17.65
C MET A 1 -2.06 -0.38 -17.98
N ASN A 2 -2.49 0.47 -17.08
CA ASN A 2 -2.49 1.92 -17.26
C ASN A 2 -1.29 2.53 -16.51
N VAL A 3 -0.27 2.98 -17.23
CA VAL A 3 0.97 3.50 -16.66
C VAL A 3 1.34 4.83 -17.30
N LEU A 4 2.02 5.70 -16.55
CA LEU A 4 2.54 6.97 -17.06
C LEU A 4 3.81 6.73 -17.90
N ASP A 5 4.66 5.81 -17.47
CA ASP A 5 5.88 5.45 -18.16
C ASP A 5 6.30 4.05 -17.74
N LYS A 6 7.10 3.39 -18.57
CA LYS A 6 7.63 2.07 -18.26
C LYS A 6 9.00 1.85 -18.88
N TYR A 7 9.83 1.04 -18.23
CA TYR A 7 11.10 0.57 -18.75
C TYR A 7 11.19 -0.93 -18.53
N ILE A 8 11.41 -1.68 -19.57
CA ILE A 8 11.50 -3.14 -19.53
C ILE A 8 12.88 -3.57 -19.99
N SER A 9 13.61 -4.29 -19.13
CA SER A 9 14.88 -4.91 -19.49
C SER A 9 14.74 -6.43 -19.47
N LYS A 10 15.83 -7.13 -19.73
CA LYS A 10 15.87 -8.60 -19.72
C LYS A 10 15.52 -9.18 -18.36
N ASN A 11 15.90 -8.50 -17.27
CA ASN A 11 15.84 -9.05 -15.91
C ASN A 11 14.85 -8.32 -15.00
N PHE A 12 14.31 -7.16 -15.42
CA PHE A 12 13.40 -6.39 -14.59
C PHE A 12 12.49 -5.52 -15.43
N ALA A 13 11.41 -5.05 -14.83
CA ALA A 13 10.52 -4.06 -15.42
C ALA A 13 10.22 -2.97 -14.38
N LEU A 14 10.25 -1.71 -14.81
CA LEU A 14 9.86 -0.57 -14.00
C LEU A 14 8.60 0.06 -14.56
N TYR A 15 7.64 0.31 -13.69
CA TYR A 15 6.38 0.96 -14.06
C TYR A 15 6.17 2.20 -13.20
N ASN A 16 5.90 3.32 -13.84
CA ASN A 16 5.48 4.54 -13.17
C ASN A 16 3.97 4.68 -13.31
N GLY A 17 3.24 4.49 -12.22
CA GLY A 17 1.79 4.55 -12.24
C GLY A 17 1.17 4.22 -10.90
N ASP A 18 -0.15 4.19 -10.84
CA ASP A 18 -0.87 3.74 -9.67
C ASP A 18 -0.63 2.25 -9.47
N SER A 19 -0.15 1.85 -8.29
CA SER A 19 0.26 0.47 -8.04
C SER A 19 -0.90 -0.52 -8.14
N ALA A 20 -2.11 -0.14 -7.74
CA ALA A 20 -3.28 -1.02 -7.89
C ALA A 20 -3.58 -1.28 -9.35
N GLU A 21 -3.52 -0.24 -10.19
CA GLU A 21 -3.74 -0.39 -11.64
C GLU A 21 -2.64 -1.19 -12.31
N VAL A 22 -1.38 -0.97 -11.92
CA VAL A 22 -0.26 -1.75 -12.45
C VAL A 22 -0.42 -3.22 -12.10
N MET A 23 -0.75 -3.53 -10.85
CA MET A 23 -0.95 -4.91 -10.42
C MET A 23 -2.09 -5.62 -11.15
N GLN A 24 -3.14 -4.90 -11.54
CA GLN A 24 -4.23 -5.47 -12.34
C GLN A 24 -3.73 -6.04 -13.67
N GLY A 25 -2.64 -5.49 -14.21
CA GLY A 25 -2.02 -5.99 -15.44
C GLY A 25 -1.07 -7.15 -15.24
N LEU A 26 -0.83 -7.59 -14.00
CA LEU A 26 0.06 -8.71 -13.70
C LEU A 26 -0.74 -9.99 -13.54
N PRO A 27 -0.19 -11.15 -13.97
CA PRO A 27 -0.89 -12.43 -13.85
C PRO A 27 -1.13 -12.84 -12.39
N SER A 28 -2.20 -13.59 -12.14
CA SER A 28 -2.43 -14.21 -10.84
C SER A 28 -1.35 -15.25 -10.54
N ASP A 29 -1.03 -15.42 -9.26
CA ASP A 29 -0.08 -16.43 -8.78
C ASP A 29 1.27 -16.38 -9.51
N SER A 30 1.79 -15.18 -9.76
CA SER A 30 3.00 -14.98 -10.54
C SER A 30 4.19 -14.44 -9.75
N MET A 31 3.96 -13.85 -8.58
CA MET A 31 5.01 -13.18 -7.82
C MET A 31 5.48 -14.03 -6.64
N ASP A 32 6.80 -14.08 -6.46
CA ASP A 32 7.42 -14.88 -5.41
C ASP A 32 7.64 -14.10 -4.11
N TYR A 33 7.81 -12.78 -4.21
CA TYR A 33 8.08 -11.93 -3.05
C TYR A 33 7.67 -10.50 -3.35
N SER A 34 7.07 -9.85 -2.37
CA SER A 34 6.75 -8.43 -2.44
C SER A 34 7.34 -7.70 -1.25
N ILE A 35 7.97 -6.56 -1.51
CA ILE A 35 8.49 -5.67 -0.46
C ILE A 35 8.13 -4.24 -0.82
N PHE A 36 7.54 -3.53 0.12
CA PHE A 36 7.16 -2.13 -0.10
C PHE A 36 6.95 -1.41 1.23
N SER A 37 6.87 -0.09 1.14
CA SER A 37 6.51 0.76 2.27
C SER A 37 5.26 1.55 1.86
N PRO A 38 4.10 1.31 2.49
CA PRO A 38 2.93 2.12 2.20
C PRO A 38 3.10 3.52 2.77
N PRO A 39 2.34 4.52 2.30
CA PRO A 39 2.26 5.78 3.00
C PRO A 39 1.81 5.55 4.45
N PHE A 40 2.35 6.32 5.37
CA PHE A 40 1.99 6.22 6.79
C PHE A 40 0.75 7.06 7.05
N GLU A 41 -0.40 6.58 6.57
CA GLU A 41 -1.67 7.30 6.56
C GLU A 41 -1.50 8.66 5.88
N ASP A 42 -1.88 9.75 6.54
CA ASP A 42 -1.78 11.12 6.05
C ASP A 42 -0.52 11.86 6.51
N LEU A 43 0.46 11.15 7.07
CA LEU A 43 1.68 11.76 7.62
C LEU A 43 2.48 12.51 6.55
N TYR A 44 2.53 11.99 5.32
CA TYR A 44 3.23 12.62 4.19
C TYR A 44 2.32 12.66 2.96
N THR A 45 2.45 13.73 2.17
CA THR A 45 1.82 13.85 0.85
C THR A 45 2.88 13.65 -0.22
N TYR A 46 2.67 12.68 -1.11
CA TYR A 46 3.66 12.29 -2.12
C TYR A 46 3.36 12.81 -3.52
N SER A 47 2.09 13.10 -3.83
CA SER A 47 1.69 13.64 -5.13
C SER A 47 0.35 14.36 -5.03
N ASP A 48 -0.08 15.00 -6.13
CA ASP A 48 -1.39 15.67 -6.21
C ASP A 48 -2.51 14.72 -6.65
N SER A 49 -2.19 13.44 -6.91
CA SER A 49 -3.18 12.47 -7.37
C SER A 49 -4.19 12.15 -6.28
N PRO A 50 -5.50 12.15 -6.56
CA PRO A 50 -6.49 11.69 -5.58
C PRO A 50 -6.37 10.19 -5.28
N ARG A 51 -5.64 9.44 -6.08
CA ARG A 51 -5.38 8.00 -5.85
C ARG A 51 -4.14 7.75 -4.99
N ASP A 52 -3.35 8.78 -4.70
CA ASP A 52 -2.22 8.66 -3.79
C ASP A 52 -2.77 8.49 -2.36
N LEU A 53 -2.40 7.41 -1.69
CA LEU A 53 -2.86 7.11 -0.33
C LEU A 53 -2.44 8.17 0.69
N GLY A 54 -1.33 8.90 0.43
CA GLY A 54 -0.90 10.01 1.27
C GLY A 54 -1.85 11.22 1.24
N ASN A 55 -2.75 11.29 0.25
CA ASN A 55 -3.75 12.37 0.11
C ASN A 55 -5.11 12.02 0.71
N CYS A 56 -5.23 10.87 1.38
CA CYS A 56 -6.49 10.49 2.02
C CYS A 56 -6.87 11.45 3.14
N ARG A 57 -8.16 11.78 3.23
CA ARG A 57 -8.68 12.78 4.18
C ARG A 57 -8.70 12.27 5.61
N ASN A 58 -8.84 10.97 5.80
CA ASN A 58 -8.91 10.37 7.12
C ASN A 58 -8.45 8.91 7.07
N THR A 59 -8.32 8.30 8.23
CA THR A 59 -7.87 6.93 8.40
C THR A 59 -8.77 5.92 7.69
N GLU A 60 -10.09 6.10 7.76
CA GLU A 60 -11.03 5.18 7.12
C GLU A 60 -10.88 5.18 5.60
N GLU A 61 -10.75 6.35 4.99
CA GLU A 61 -10.52 6.48 3.55
C GLU A 61 -9.20 5.81 3.16
N PHE A 62 -8.13 6.00 3.95
CA PHE A 62 -6.85 5.35 3.73
C PHE A 62 -7.01 3.82 3.68
N TYR A 63 -7.67 3.23 4.68
CA TYR A 63 -7.81 1.77 4.75
C TYR A 63 -8.73 1.23 3.67
N GLU A 64 -9.79 1.95 3.33
CA GLU A 64 -10.67 1.56 2.23
C GLU A 64 -9.88 1.46 0.92
N GLN A 65 -9.09 2.48 0.60
CA GLN A 65 -8.30 2.49 -0.62
C GLN A 65 -7.16 1.48 -0.58
N PHE A 66 -6.49 1.34 0.57
CA PHE A 66 -5.40 0.38 0.72
C PHE A 66 -5.88 -1.06 0.57
N THR A 67 -7.13 -1.34 0.91
CA THR A 67 -7.73 -2.67 0.71
C THR A 67 -7.65 -3.13 -0.76
N PHE A 68 -7.79 -2.23 -1.71
CA PHE A 68 -7.65 -2.58 -3.13
C PHE A 68 -6.24 -3.09 -3.44
N ILE A 69 -5.22 -2.45 -2.87
CA ILE A 69 -3.83 -2.89 -3.03
C ILE A 69 -3.62 -4.27 -2.41
N VAL A 70 -4.13 -4.49 -1.20
CA VAL A 70 -3.99 -5.77 -0.50
C VAL A 70 -4.64 -6.90 -1.28
N LYS A 71 -5.84 -6.68 -1.82
CA LYS A 71 -6.54 -7.69 -2.63
C LYS A 71 -5.77 -8.03 -3.90
N GLU A 72 -5.20 -7.05 -4.59
CA GLU A 72 -4.39 -7.31 -5.77
C GLU A 72 -3.08 -8.02 -5.42
N LEU A 73 -2.44 -7.66 -4.31
CA LEU A 73 -1.28 -8.40 -3.82
C LEU A 73 -1.61 -9.87 -3.56
N PHE A 74 -2.73 -10.14 -2.90
CA PHE A 74 -3.18 -11.51 -2.67
C PHE A 74 -3.33 -12.29 -3.98
N ARG A 75 -3.92 -11.65 -4.99
CA ARG A 75 -4.15 -12.28 -6.29
C ARG A 75 -2.86 -12.62 -7.02
N ILE A 76 -1.87 -11.68 -7.07
CA ILE A 76 -0.65 -11.86 -7.85
C ILE A 76 0.42 -12.68 -7.12
N MET A 77 0.37 -12.76 -5.79
CA MET A 77 1.34 -13.54 -5.01
C MET A 77 1.04 -15.02 -5.11
N LYS A 78 2.08 -15.82 -5.29
CA LYS A 78 1.95 -17.28 -5.24
C LYS A 78 1.59 -17.71 -3.81
N PRO A 79 0.75 -18.76 -3.64
CA PRO A 79 0.43 -19.28 -2.31
C PRO A 79 1.68 -19.65 -1.51
N GLY A 80 1.68 -19.33 -0.23
CA GLY A 80 2.80 -19.65 0.68
C GLY A 80 4.01 -18.73 0.57
N ARG A 81 3.96 -17.70 -0.25
CA ARG A 81 5.05 -16.73 -0.39
C ARG A 81 4.88 -15.55 0.57
N LEU A 82 5.91 -14.75 0.70
CA LEU A 82 5.99 -13.72 1.73
C LEU A 82 5.83 -12.31 1.15
N VAL A 83 5.20 -11.46 1.96
CA VAL A 83 5.12 -10.01 1.72
C VAL A 83 5.78 -9.32 2.90
N SER A 84 6.70 -8.40 2.63
CA SER A 84 7.34 -7.58 3.66
C SER A 84 6.85 -6.14 3.53
N ILE A 85 6.41 -5.57 4.64
CA ILE A 85 5.91 -4.20 4.67
C ILE A 85 6.76 -3.40 5.64
N HIS A 86 7.41 -2.35 5.13
CA HIS A 86 8.14 -1.41 5.97
C HIS A 86 7.18 -0.37 6.53
N CYS A 87 7.09 -0.30 7.86
CA CYS A 87 6.20 0.64 8.54
C CYS A 87 6.70 0.90 9.97
N MET A 88 6.04 1.82 10.65
CA MET A 88 6.34 2.15 12.05
C MET A 88 5.05 2.56 12.76
N ASP A 89 5.11 2.62 14.09
CA ASP A 89 4.05 3.23 14.87
C ASP A 89 3.94 4.71 14.49
N LEU A 90 2.70 5.22 14.45
CA LEU A 90 2.44 6.60 14.06
C LEU A 90 2.25 7.47 15.30
N PRO A 91 2.84 8.68 15.33
CA PRO A 91 2.58 9.62 16.43
C PRO A 91 1.12 10.09 16.39
N THR A 92 0.52 10.23 17.56
CA THR A 92 -0.81 10.79 17.70
C THR A 92 -0.73 12.24 18.18
N THR A 93 -1.78 13.02 17.90
CA THR A 93 -1.90 14.39 18.37
C THR A 93 -3.19 14.54 19.17
N LYS A 94 -3.16 15.45 20.15
CA LYS A 94 -4.34 15.69 20.99
C LYS A 94 -5.52 16.21 20.19
N SER A 95 -5.27 17.05 19.19
CA SER A 95 -6.33 17.66 18.37
C SER A 95 -6.99 16.66 17.41
N THR A 96 -6.24 15.70 16.88
CA THR A 96 -6.73 14.73 15.89
C THR A 96 -7.19 13.43 16.55
N ASP A 97 -6.45 12.93 17.52
CA ASP A 97 -6.64 11.61 18.12
C ASP A 97 -7.15 11.65 19.55
N GLY A 98 -7.14 12.83 20.18
CA GLY A 98 -7.61 13.01 21.55
C GLY A 98 -6.56 12.69 22.62
N PHE A 99 -5.37 12.25 22.25
CA PHE A 99 -4.27 11.93 23.16
C PHE A 99 -2.91 12.07 22.47
N ILE A 100 -1.87 12.19 23.29
CA ILE A 100 -0.49 12.21 22.82
C ILE A 100 0.12 10.84 23.08
N GLY A 101 0.64 10.19 22.03
CA GLY A 101 1.21 8.86 22.15
C GLY A 101 1.53 8.27 20.77
N LEU A 102 1.38 6.96 20.67
CA LEU A 102 1.63 6.23 19.41
C LEU A 102 0.39 5.42 19.01
N LYS A 103 0.15 5.38 17.70
CA LYS A 103 -0.84 4.49 17.09
C LYS A 103 -0.11 3.26 16.54
N ASP A 104 -0.63 2.08 16.82
CA ASP A 104 -0.08 0.80 16.35
C ASP A 104 -0.46 0.58 14.87
N PHE A 105 0.20 1.30 13.97
CA PHE A 105 0.00 1.14 12.53
C PHE A 105 0.40 -0.26 12.04
N PRO A 106 1.54 -0.84 12.46
CA PRO A 106 1.88 -2.20 12.07
C PRO A 106 0.81 -3.23 12.42
N GLY A 107 0.24 -3.16 13.61
CA GLY A 107 -0.84 -4.05 14.04
C GLY A 107 -2.10 -3.89 13.21
N ILE A 108 -2.45 -2.65 12.86
CA ILE A 108 -3.59 -2.36 11.99
C ILE A 108 -3.38 -2.94 10.60
N LEU A 109 -2.17 -2.83 10.03
CA LEU A 109 -1.84 -3.42 8.74
C LEU A 109 -1.95 -4.94 8.77
N ILE A 110 -1.43 -5.58 9.82
CA ILE A 110 -1.55 -7.04 9.99
C ILE A 110 -3.02 -7.45 9.97
N LYS A 111 -3.86 -6.76 10.71
CA LYS A 111 -5.31 -7.04 10.77
C LYS A 111 -5.95 -6.87 9.38
N LEU A 112 -5.59 -5.83 8.66
CA LEU A 112 -6.11 -5.58 7.32
C LEU A 112 -5.77 -6.72 6.36
N PHE A 113 -4.51 -7.20 6.39
CA PHE A 113 -4.10 -8.32 5.56
C PHE A 113 -4.81 -9.62 5.94
N GLN A 114 -5.07 -9.84 7.23
CA GLN A 114 -5.80 -11.02 7.69
C GLN A 114 -7.27 -10.99 7.25
N ASP A 115 -7.88 -9.81 7.19
CA ASP A 115 -9.29 -9.64 6.86
C ASP A 115 -9.56 -9.66 5.33
N CYS A 116 -8.55 -9.49 4.54
CA CYS A 116 -8.64 -9.61 3.09
C CYS A 116 -8.26 -10.99 2.60
#